data_527c013ed2fce35eb1dda9b8ffc60112
#
_entry.id   527c013ed2fce35eb1dda9b8ffc60112
#
_cell.length_a   1.000
_cell.length_b   1.000
_cell.length_c   1.000
_cell.angle_alpha   90.00
_cell.angle_beta   90.00
_cell.angle_gamma   90.00
#
_symmetry.space_group_name_H-M   'P 1'
#
loop_
_entity.id
_entity.type
_entity.pdbx_description
1 polymer ?
#
loop_
_entity_poly.entity_id
_entity_poly.type
_entity_poly.pdbx_seq_one_letter_code
_entity_poly.pdbx_strand_id
1 'polypeptide(L)'
;MVFTYTDKQLNELNQGKNVYSSNPEYAKRKGYKIVTPSPKNKGETNTIISDGQEFRVIATKSHRGTGFDGLAVAPIVNGQPDYKSIAVIAAGTDPGSPTKIDISSALVERDTSLSPQYLVADRFVKEIMDDPRYEVSQLSGYSQKALIR
;
A
#
# COMPACT_ATOMS: atom_id res chain seq x y z
N MET A 1 1.67 12.55 18.75
CA MET A 1 2.78 11.59 18.53
C MET A 1 2.50 10.78 17.27
N VAL A 2 3.48 10.67 16.39
CA VAL A 2 3.33 9.92 15.13
C VAL A 2 3.72 8.46 15.39
N PHE A 3 2.87 7.56 14.91
CA PHE A 3 3.16 6.12 15.00
C PHE A 3 4.37 5.79 14.14
N THR A 4 5.28 4.98 14.64
CA THR A 4 6.48 4.55 13.93
C THR A 4 6.32 3.10 13.48
N TYR A 5 6.37 2.88 12.17
CA TYR A 5 6.30 1.54 11.60
C TYR A 5 7.63 0.83 11.76
N THR A 6 7.58 -0.45 12.14
CA THR A 6 8.79 -1.27 12.20
C THR A 6 9.04 -1.92 10.84
N ASP A 7 10.29 -2.33 10.60
CA ASP A 7 10.62 -3.05 9.38
C ASP A 7 9.82 -4.33 9.26
N LYS A 8 9.59 -5.01 10.37
CA LYS A 8 8.80 -6.24 10.37
C LYS A 8 7.36 -5.97 9.94
N GLN A 9 6.75 -4.91 10.45
CA GLN A 9 5.40 -4.51 10.06
C GLN A 9 5.32 -4.20 8.56
N LEU A 10 6.28 -3.44 8.05
CA LEU A 10 6.29 -3.09 6.63
C LEU A 10 6.49 -4.32 5.75
N ASN A 11 7.36 -5.23 6.16
CA ASN A 11 7.57 -6.46 5.40
C ASN A 11 6.31 -7.32 5.38
N GLU A 12 5.62 -7.46 6.51
CA GLU A 12 4.39 -8.23 6.55
C GLU A 12 3.28 -7.57 5.74
N LEU A 13 3.16 -6.25 5.78
CA LEU A 13 2.17 -5.53 4.98
C LEU A 13 2.41 -5.73 3.48
N ASN A 14 3.66 -5.95 3.09
CA ASN A 14 4.03 -6.20 1.70
C ASN A 14 3.86 -7.65 1.26
N GLN A 15 3.37 -8.52 2.12
CA GLN A 15 3.18 -9.92 1.78
C GLN A 15 1.86 -10.18 1.06
N GLY A 16 1.76 -11.35 0.44
CA GLY A 16 0.65 -11.69 -0.43
C GLY A 16 -0.72 -11.60 0.21
N LYS A 17 -0.86 -12.08 1.46
CA LYS A 17 -2.15 -12.05 2.14
C LYS A 17 -2.61 -10.63 2.47
N ASN A 18 -1.73 -9.63 2.32
CA ASN A 18 -2.02 -8.24 2.62
C ASN A 18 -2.09 -7.43 1.32
N VAL A 19 -0.95 -6.89 0.85
CA VAL A 19 -0.99 -5.96 -0.28
C VAL A 19 -1.51 -6.59 -1.58
N TYR A 20 -1.12 -7.82 -1.88
CA TYR A 20 -1.60 -8.46 -3.11
C TYR A 20 -3.07 -8.85 -3.01
N SER A 21 -3.58 -9.03 -1.81
CA SER A 21 -4.99 -9.36 -1.60
C SER A 21 -5.93 -8.18 -1.81
N SER A 22 -5.40 -7.00 -2.12
CA SER A 22 -6.19 -5.90 -2.66
C SER A 22 -6.70 -6.23 -4.06
N ASN A 23 -6.09 -7.21 -4.72
CA ASN A 23 -6.58 -7.76 -5.99
C ASN A 23 -7.50 -8.94 -5.69
N PRO A 24 -8.81 -8.83 -5.98
CA PRO A 24 -9.76 -9.89 -5.63
C PRO A 24 -9.43 -11.24 -6.27
N GLU A 25 -8.95 -11.24 -7.50
CA GLU A 25 -8.61 -12.49 -8.18
C GLU A 25 -7.46 -13.21 -7.47
N TYR A 26 -6.44 -12.46 -7.07
CA TYR A 26 -5.31 -13.02 -6.34
C TYR A 26 -5.78 -13.61 -5.00
N ALA A 27 -6.56 -12.85 -4.24
CA ALA A 27 -7.03 -13.28 -2.94
C ALA A 27 -7.84 -14.57 -3.04
N LYS A 28 -8.76 -14.64 -4.01
CA LYS A 28 -9.58 -15.84 -4.21
C LYS A 28 -8.75 -17.05 -4.59
N ARG A 29 -7.78 -16.87 -5.48
CA ARG A 29 -6.92 -17.97 -5.91
C ARG A 29 -6.08 -18.53 -4.76
N LYS A 30 -5.67 -17.67 -3.84
CA LYS A 30 -4.85 -18.07 -2.69
C LYS A 30 -5.66 -18.48 -1.46
N GLY A 31 -6.97 -18.28 -1.48
CA GLY A 31 -7.80 -18.55 -0.31
C GLY A 31 -7.69 -17.50 0.79
N TYR A 32 -7.27 -16.30 0.44
CA TYR A 32 -7.18 -15.19 1.39
C TYR A 32 -8.42 -14.32 1.35
N LYS A 33 -8.65 -13.56 2.41
CA LYS A 33 -9.71 -12.56 2.40
C LYS A 33 -9.29 -11.41 1.48
N ILE A 34 -10.27 -10.86 0.77
CA ILE A 34 -10.05 -9.68 -0.06
C ILE A 34 -9.88 -8.48 0.86
N VAL A 35 -8.78 -7.75 0.69
CA VAL A 35 -8.51 -6.54 1.46
C VAL A 35 -9.14 -5.36 0.75
N THR A 36 -10.04 -4.66 1.43
CA THR A 36 -10.78 -3.53 0.86
C THR A 36 -11.12 -2.53 1.96
N PRO A 37 -11.17 -1.23 1.64
CA PRO A 37 -11.53 -0.23 2.68
C PRO A 37 -12.99 -0.31 3.13
N SER A 38 -13.86 -0.89 2.30
CA SER A 38 -15.29 -0.96 2.62
C SER A 38 -15.81 -2.39 2.39
N PRO A 39 -15.51 -3.31 3.32
CA PRO A 39 -15.96 -4.69 3.16
C PRO A 39 -17.48 -4.78 3.21
N LYS A 40 -18.04 -5.57 2.31
CA LYS A 40 -19.50 -5.79 2.21
C LYS A 40 -19.87 -7.25 2.35
N ASN A 41 -18.92 -8.16 2.17
CA ASN A 41 -19.16 -9.59 2.15
C ASN A 41 -18.25 -10.30 3.16
N LYS A 42 -18.60 -11.55 3.49
CA LYS A 42 -17.82 -12.31 4.48
C LYS A 42 -16.37 -12.54 4.07
N GLY A 43 -16.11 -12.60 2.78
CA GLY A 43 -14.76 -12.83 2.28
C GLY A 43 -13.90 -11.59 2.19
N GLU A 44 -14.34 -10.47 2.79
CA GLU A 44 -13.65 -9.18 2.70
C GLU A 44 -13.27 -8.67 4.08
N THR A 45 -12.22 -7.86 4.13
CA THR A 45 -11.76 -7.27 5.39
C THR A 45 -11.12 -5.92 5.15
N ASN A 46 -11.28 -5.00 6.13
CA ASN A 46 -10.56 -3.73 6.14
C ASN A 46 -9.53 -3.68 7.25
N THR A 47 -9.20 -4.83 7.85
CA THR A 47 -8.30 -4.87 9.00
C THR A 47 -7.15 -5.83 8.71
N ILE A 48 -5.94 -5.39 9.00
CA ILE A 48 -4.73 -6.20 8.90
C ILE A 48 -4.06 -6.17 10.26
N ILE A 49 -3.59 -7.34 10.73
CA ILE A 49 -2.80 -7.42 11.94
C ILE A 49 -1.39 -7.80 11.55
N SER A 50 -0.42 -6.99 11.95
CA SER A 50 0.99 -7.23 11.69
C SER A 50 1.79 -6.99 12.96
N ASP A 51 2.53 -8.00 13.38
CA ASP A 51 3.37 -7.93 14.58
C ASP A 51 2.58 -7.43 15.80
N GLY A 52 1.35 -7.94 15.95
CA GLY A 52 0.48 -7.60 17.07
C GLY A 52 -0.21 -6.25 16.95
N GLN A 53 0.07 -5.47 15.93
CA GLN A 53 -0.55 -4.17 15.71
C GLN A 53 -1.67 -4.28 14.70
N GLU A 54 -2.81 -3.71 15.02
CA GLU A 54 -3.96 -3.66 14.12
C GLU A 54 -3.88 -2.42 13.22
N PHE A 55 -4.16 -2.62 11.94
CA PHE A 55 -4.18 -1.53 10.94
C PHE A 55 -5.52 -1.51 10.23
N ARG A 56 -6.03 -0.31 9.99
CA ARG A 56 -7.23 -0.12 9.19
C ARG A 56 -6.84 0.18 7.74
N VAL A 57 -7.39 -0.56 6.80
CA VAL A 57 -7.19 -0.27 5.38
C VAL A 57 -8.07 0.90 5.00
N ILE A 58 -7.46 1.98 4.52
CA ILE A 58 -8.20 3.21 4.16
C ILE A 58 -8.35 3.39 2.66
N ALA A 59 -7.49 2.76 1.86
CA ALA A 59 -7.57 2.84 0.41
C ALA A 59 -6.87 1.63 -0.20
N THR A 60 -7.35 1.19 -1.35
CA THR A 60 -6.72 0.13 -2.13
C THR A 60 -6.74 0.50 -3.61
N LYS A 61 -5.79 -0.03 -4.34
CA LYS A 61 -5.72 0.13 -5.78
C LYS A 61 -5.19 -1.15 -6.39
N SER A 62 -5.94 -1.70 -7.33
CA SER A 62 -5.49 -2.84 -8.11
C SER A 62 -5.72 -2.49 -9.57
N HIS A 63 -4.64 -2.38 -10.34
CA HIS A 63 -4.72 -1.95 -11.73
C HIS A 63 -4.27 -3.10 -12.63
N ARG A 64 -5.25 -3.74 -13.28
CA ARG A 64 -5.01 -4.95 -14.05
C ARG A 64 -4.04 -4.73 -15.21
N GLY A 65 -4.17 -3.61 -15.91
CA GLY A 65 -3.35 -3.33 -17.08
C GLY A 65 -1.86 -3.19 -16.80
N THR A 66 -1.49 -2.76 -15.60
CA THR A 66 -0.08 -2.58 -15.22
C THR A 66 0.40 -3.60 -14.20
N GLY A 67 -0.51 -4.37 -13.60
CA GLY A 67 -0.16 -5.30 -12.53
C GLY A 67 0.12 -4.63 -11.21
N PHE A 68 -0.19 -3.35 -11.04
CA PHE A 68 0.02 -2.64 -9.79
C PHE A 68 -1.02 -3.03 -8.75
N ASP A 69 -0.57 -3.38 -7.56
CA ASP A 69 -1.42 -3.55 -6.39
C ASP A 69 -0.86 -2.67 -5.28
N GLY A 70 -1.75 -1.97 -4.60
CA GLY A 70 -1.34 -1.09 -3.51
C GLY A 70 -2.43 -0.95 -2.48
N LEU A 71 -2.02 -0.60 -1.27
CA LEU A 71 -2.97 -0.26 -0.22
C LEU A 71 -2.37 0.82 0.69
N ALA A 72 -3.25 1.50 1.39
CA ALA A 72 -2.86 2.46 2.40
C ALA A 72 -3.51 2.05 3.71
N VAL A 73 -2.76 2.11 4.78
CA VAL A 73 -3.25 1.72 6.11
C VAL A 73 -2.98 2.81 7.13
N ALA A 74 -3.83 2.83 8.16
CA ALA A 74 -3.63 3.67 9.34
C ALA A 74 -3.59 2.75 10.55
N PRO A 75 -2.63 2.95 11.48
CA PRO A 75 -2.59 2.11 12.68
C PRO A 75 -3.79 2.44 13.57
N ILE A 76 -4.34 1.42 14.21
CA ILE A 76 -5.40 1.60 15.21
C ILE A 76 -4.71 1.87 16.54
N VAL A 77 -4.85 3.08 17.05
CA VAL A 77 -4.26 3.51 18.31
C VAL A 77 -5.40 3.93 19.25
N ASN A 78 -5.46 3.31 20.42
CA ASN A 78 -6.53 3.57 21.38
C ASN A 78 -7.93 3.41 20.77
N GLY A 79 -8.08 2.37 19.92
CA GLY A 79 -9.36 2.03 19.30
C GLY A 79 -9.75 2.90 18.10
N GLN A 80 -8.88 3.82 17.67
CA GLN A 80 -9.17 4.73 16.57
C GLN A 80 -8.05 4.68 15.53
N PRO A 81 -8.39 4.76 14.23
CA PRO A 81 -7.33 4.87 13.22
C PRO A 81 -6.61 6.21 13.33
N ASP A 82 -5.29 6.15 13.29
CA ASP A 82 -4.46 7.36 13.33
C ASP A 82 -4.17 7.81 11.90
N TYR A 83 -4.98 8.73 11.40
CA TYR A 83 -4.87 9.22 10.03
C TYR A 83 -3.66 10.12 9.79
N LYS A 84 -2.90 10.45 10.83
CA LYS A 84 -1.66 11.22 10.69
C LYS A 84 -0.44 10.32 10.50
N SER A 85 -0.62 9.00 10.53
CA SER A 85 0.47 8.04 10.42
C SER A 85 0.17 6.99 9.35
N ILE A 86 -0.19 7.43 8.16
CA ILE A 86 -0.58 6.53 7.09
C ILE A 86 0.64 5.97 6.37
N ALA A 87 0.65 4.66 6.16
CA ALA A 87 1.63 4.00 5.31
C ALA A 87 0.97 3.61 3.99
N VAL A 88 1.65 3.94 2.89
CA VAL A 88 1.26 3.48 1.56
C VAL A 88 2.17 2.34 1.17
N ILE A 89 1.57 1.19 0.86
CA ILE A 89 2.27 -0.04 0.53
C ILE A 89 2.04 -0.33 -0.95
N ALA A 90 3.12 -0.49 -1.69
CA ALA A 90 3.02 -0.76 -3.13
C ALA A 90 3.66 -2.10 -3.45
N ALA A 91 2.95 -2.91 -4.23
CA ALA A 91 3.46 -4.14 -4.80
C ALA A 91 3.27 -4.03 -6.30
N GLY A 92 4.17 -3.34 -6.95
CA GLY A 92 4.03 -3.01 -8.36
C GLY A 92 4.48 -4.09 -9.32
N THR A 93 5.02 -5.20 -8.80
CA THR A 93 5.54 -6.27 -9.64
C THR A 93 5.06 -7.60 -9.10
N ASP A 94 4.96 -8.59 -9.99
CA ASP A 94 4.73 -9.97 -9.57
C ASP A 94 5.82 -10.37 -8.56
N PRO A 95 5.48 -11.25 -7.59
CA PRO A 95 6.48 -11.72 -6.65
C PRO A 95 7.75 -12.30 -7.29
N GLY A 96 7.65 -12.77 -8.52
CA GLY A 96 8.82 -13.28 -9.25
C GLY A 96 9.55 -12.24 -10.06
N SER A 97 9.08 -11.02 -10.11
CA SER A 97 9.71 -9.97 -10.92
C SER A 97 10.87 -9.32 -10.15
N PRO A 98 12.01 -9.10 -10.80
CA PRO A 98 13.13 -8.43 -10.15
C PRO A 98 12.97 -6.91 -10.07
N THR A 99 11.96 -6.35 -10.72
CA THR A 99 11.85 -4.90 -10.87
C THR A 99 11.02 -4.30 -9.74
N LYS A 100 11.60 -3.36 -9.01
CA LYS A 100 10.88 -2.57 -8.01
C LYS A 100 10.52 -1.22 -8.62
N ILE A 101 9.42 -0.64 -8.15
CA ILE A 101 9.02 0.69 -8.57
C ILE A 101 9.96 1.70 -7.94
N ASP A 102 10.57 2.53 -8.78
CA ASP A 102 11.45 3.61 -8.33
C ASP A 102 10.73 4.95 -8.46
N ILE A 103 9.98 5.29 -7.42
CA ILE A 103 9.22 6.53 -7.42
C ILE A 103 10.13 7.74 -7.29
N SER A 104 11.28 7.61 -6.62
CA SER A 104 12.14 8.76 -6.40
C SER A 104 12.74 9.29 -7.71
N SER A 105 13.16 8.42 -8.60
CA SER A 105 13.66 8.87 -9.90
C SER A 105 12.64 9.69 -10.65
N ALA A 106 11.43 9.21 -10.68
CA ALA A 106 10.36 9.86 -11.42
C ALA A 106 9.95 11.19 -10.80
N LEU A 107 9.92 11.26 -9.47
CA LEU A 107 9.57 12.52 -8.81
C LEU A 107 10.63 13.59 -9.03
N VAL A 108 11.91 13.21 -9.13
CA VAL A 108 12.99 14.16 -9.33
C VAL A 108 13.12 14.55 -10.79
N GLU A 109 13.14 13.58 -11.68
CA GLU A 109 13.52 13.80 -13.08
C GLU A 109 12.33 14.08 -14.00
N ARG A 110 11.14 13.73 -13.57
CA ARG A 110 9.96 13.87 -14.42
C ARG A 110 10.13 13.13 -15.75
N ASP A 111 10.79 11.99 -15.70
CA ASP A 111 11.10 11.22 -16.88
C ASP A 111 9.84 10.62 -17.49
N THR A 112 9.57 10.95 -18.74
CA THR A 112 8.39 10.45 -19.44
C THR A 112 8.51 9.00 -19.88
N SER A 113 9.70 8.41 -19.75
CA SER A 113 9.92 7.00 -20.08
C SER A 113 9.52 6.06 -18.93
N LEU A 114 8.90 6.57 -17.88
CA LEU A 114 8.53 5.80 -16.71
C LEU A 114 7.55 4.71 -17.05
N SER A 115 7.64 3.59 -16.32
CA SER A 115 6.74 2.48 -16.53
C SER A 115 5.30 2.87 -16.18
N PRO A 116 4.31 2.26 -16.85
CA PRO A 116 2.91 2.50 -16.48
C PRO A 116 2.60 2.17 -15.03
N GLN A 117 3.27 1.16 -14.46
CA GLN A 117 3.11 0.83 -13.03
C GLN A 117 3.48 2.01 -12.15
N TYR A 118 4.56 2.71 -12.50
CA TYR A 118 4.98 3.86 -11.74
C TYR A 118 3.90 4.95 -11.75
N LEU A 119 3.33 5.22 -12.92
CA LEU A 119 2.31 6.26 -13.06
C LEU A 119 1.07 5.96 -12.20
N VAL A 120 0.66 4.69 -12.15
CA VAL A 120 -0.47 4.28 -11.33
C VAL A 120 -0.12 4.43 -9.84
N ALA A 121 1.09 4.01 -9.45
CA ALA A 121 1.55 4.13 -8.07
C ALA A 121 1.62 5.59 -7.63
N ASP A 122 2.19 6.46 -8.47
CA ASP A 122 2.30 7.89 -8.17
C ASP A 122 0.94 8.53 -7.99
N ARG A 123 0.01 8.22 -8.87
CA ARG A 123 -1.36 8.74 -8.77
C ARG A 123 -2.03 8.27 -7.49
N PHE A 124 -1.85 7.00 -7.13
CA PHE A 124 -2.43 6.45 -5.92
C PHE A 124 -1.96 7.20 -4.68
N VAL A 125 -0.64 7.41 -4.57
CA VAL A 125 -0.07 8.17 -3.44
C VAL A 125 -0.64 9.59 -3.41
N LYS A 126 -0.68 10.25 -4.57
CA LYS A 126 -1.17 11.64 -4.62
C LYS A 126 -2.64 11.76 -4.25
N GLU A 127 -3.46 10.80 -4.67
CA GLU A 127 -4.88 10.81 -4.30
C GLU A 127 -5.06 10.73 -2.79
N ILE A 128 -4.24 9.92 -2.12
CA ILE A 128 -4.28 9.83 -0.66
C ILE A 128 -3.79 11.12 -0.03
N MET A 129 -2.70 11.67 -0.51
CA MET A 129 -2.12 12.90 0.02
C MET A 129 -3.02 14.11 -0.18
N ASP A 130 -3.86 14.11 -1.22
CA ASP A 130 -4.79 15.20 -1.51
C ASP A 130 -5.97 15.24 -0.53
N ASP A 131 -6.22 14.16 0.19
CA ASP A 131 -7.30 14.13 1.18
C ASP A 131 -6.79 14.81 2.46
N PRO A 132 -7.43 15.93 2.88
CA PRO A 132 -6.94 16.68 4.04
C PRO A 132 -6.99 15.91 5.36
N ARG A 133 -7.73 14.80 5.43
CA ARG A 133 -7.78 13.97 6.63
C ARG A 133 -6.51 13.17 6.84
N TYR A 134 -5.74 12.93 5.76
CA TYR A 134 -4.66 11.95 5.77
C TYR A 134 -3.31 12.60 5.69
N GLU A 135 -2.36 12.05 6.46
CA GLU A 135 -0.97 12.43 6.39
C GLU A 135 -0.14 11.17 6.21
N VAL A 136 0.55 11.07 5.08
CA VAL A 136 1.37 9.90 4.76
C VAL A 136 2.72 10.06 5.42
N SER A 137 3.04 9.12 6.31
CA SER A 137 4.31 9.15 7.04
C SER A 137 5.29 8.08 6.57
N GLN A 138 4.82 7.11 5.76
CA GLN A 138 5.66 5.97 5.38
C GLN A 138 5.28 5.48 3.99
N LEU A 139 6.29 5.19 3.17
CA LEU A 139 6.11 4.50 1.89
C LEU A 139 6.85 3.17 1.95
N SER A 140 6.25 2.11 1.47
CA SER A 140 6.86 0.78 1.47
C SER A 140 6.63 0.09 0.14
N GLY A 141 7.59 -0.73 -0.29
CA GLY A 141 7.54 -1.35 -1.61
C GLY A 141 8.12 -0.47 -2.70
N TYR A 142 8.48 0.77 -2.36
CA TYR A 142 9.15 1.70 -3.25
C TYR A 142 10.66 1.58 -3.08
N SER A 143 11.44 2.13 -4.03
CA SER A 143 12.88 2.12 -3.89
C SER A 143 13.31 2.95 -2.68
N GLN A 144 14.50 2.63 -2.14
CA GLN A 144 15.02 3.38 -1.00
C GLN A 144 15.25 4.85 -1.32
N LYS A 145 15.53 5.18 -2.55
CA LYS A 145 15.70 6.57 -2.95
C LYS A 145 14.44 7.40 -2.68
N ALA A 146 13.26 6.79 -2.84
CA ALA A 146 12.01 7.47 -2.56
C ALA A 146 11.87 7.81 -1.09
N LEU A 147 12.43 6.99 -0.21
CA LEU A 147 12.32 7.17 1.24
C LEU A 147 13.28 8.22 1.79
N ILE A 148 14.34 8.52 1.06
CA ILE A 148 15.34 9.49 1.50
C ILE A 148 14.88 10.93 1.28
N ARG A 149 13.89 11.10 0.47
CA ARG A 149 13.37 12.42 0.15
C ARG A 149 12.42 12.92 1.21
#